data_0211d4e55a2e3794c71e3bf62996d112
#
_entry.id   0211d4e55a2e3794c71e3bf62996d112
#
_cell.length_a   1.000
_cell.length_b   1.000
_cell.length_c   1.000
_cell.angle_alpha   90.00
_cell.angle_beta   90.00
_cell.angle_gamma   90.00
#
_symmetry.space_group_name_H-M   'P 1'
#
loop_
_entity.id
_entity.type
_entity.pdbx_description
1 polymer ?
#
loop_
_entity_poly.entity_id
_entity_poly.type
_entity_poly.pdbx_seq_one_letter_code
_entity_poly.pdbx_strand_id
1 'polypeptide(L)'
;MKKRLLSILLVLVMALSVLPTAAFAEDGGENLPACICETACTAEEMNIDCPVCGAEGAQPENCALYAQAPDVDDPAPEDEDDEAFEEDGTPEGGEASALAPQLAEGGAAVQAAHTHCFCGGSVNAGDHSDHTNVVTYKPCTKANYLRQVFWIEKVDVAYVYLEDDITLDYNLSIQEGKTLYLCLNGHTLNLGQYFIWVGYMDCTLYLCDCSAQKTGTVSGGSKGCVSVDDAGNYNATFNMYGGTLRGGNRTGCGGGVEIVNGTMNMYGGTITENTATSDGGGIYVGTKGALNLYGGTITGNKVNTNEAHHGGGVYVESNLWSGVGKISISGSPVITGNTRTYTPDSATTTENLYLGYGFTNSGDLPIITLGTVASGANIGISAKKTVFSTASDTDYSGYFSSDDTGYHVEYNADKKLELKSGAAHVHTGGTAYCNKKAVCTTCGKEYGNLDPTNHSAPKPNEWQGNDKEHWQVYSCCNAIINKAAHVGGKATCKDRAVCTTCGAAYGGLGAHSFTEKVAEQYLKSAATCTAKAVYYKSCAFCGEKG
;
A
#
# COMPACT_ATOMS: atom_id res chain seq x y z
N MET A 1 -29.49 34.67 -41.05
CA MET A 1 -28.22 33.91 -41.08
C MET A 1 -26.95 34.76 -40.90
N LYS A 2 -26.88 35.99 -41.43
CA LYS A 2 -25.65 36.82 -41.30
C LYS A 2 -25.31 37.31 -39.84
N LYS A 3 -26.30 37.47 -38.95
CA LYS A 3 -26.06 37.92 -37.56
C LYS A 3 -25.54 36.79 -36.61
N ARG A 4 -25.78 35.52 -36.95
CA ARG A 4 -25.25 34.39 -36.13
C ARG A 4 -23.81 34.02 -36.50
N LEU A 5 -23.38 34.28 -37.74
CA LEU A 5 -22.00 34.08 -38.17
C LEU A 5 -21.04 35.10 -37.52
N LEU A 6 -21.51 36.33 -37.31
CA LEU A 6 -20.69 37.38 -36.71
C LEU A 6 -20.44 37.13 -35.19
N SER A 7 -21.42 36.56 -34.50
CA SER A 7 -21.27 36.21 -33.07
C SER A 7 -20.28 35.03 -32.86
N ILE A 8 -20.28 34.05 -33.77
CA ILE A 8 -19.34 32.91 -33.69
C ILE A 8 -17.91 33.37 -34.03
N LEU A 9 -17.74 34.28 -34.97
CA LEU A 9 -16.44 34.85 -35.30
C LEU A 9 -15.84 35.70 -34.16
N LEU A 10 -16.70 36.45 -33.45
CA LEU A 10 -16.25 37.28 -32.30
C LEU A 10 -15.83 36.46 -31.10
N VAL A 11 -16.49 35.30 -30.85
CA VAL A 11 -16.11 34.35 -29.78
C VAL A 11 -14.81 33.64 -30.12
N LEU A 12 -14.57 33.31 -31.40
CA LEU A 12 -13.32 32.68 -31.83
C LEU A 12 -12.12 33.64 -31.75
N VAL A 13 -12.32 34.95 -31.99
CA VAL A 13 -11.23 35.95 -31.90
C VAL A 13 -10.90 36.29 -30.44
N MET A 14 -11.87 36.22 -29.51
CA MET A 14 -11.58 36.40 -28.08
C MET A 14 -10.93 35.15 -27.43
N ALA A 15 -11.12 33.96 -27.97
CA ALA A 15 -10.48 32.74 -27.47
C ALA A 15 -9.01 32.60 -27.88
N LEU A 16 -8.54 33.40 -28.86
CA LEU A 16 -7.15 33.34 -29.36
C LEU A 16 -6.21 34.36 -28.74
N SER A 17 -6.71 35.23 -27.84
CA SER A 17 -5.89 36.29 -27.25
C SER A 17 -5.45 36.04 -25.79
N VAL A 18 -5.71 34.85 -25.22
CA VAL A 18 -5.28 34.47 -23.86
C VAL A 18 -4.69 33.04 -23.87
N LEU A 19 -3.64 32.85 -24.67
CA LEU A 19 -2.77 31.70 -24.51
C LEU A 19 -1.42 32.22 -24.03
N PRO A 20 -0.96 31.88 -22.82
CA PRO A 20 0.45 32.05 -22.50
C PRO A 20 1.26 31.08 -23.37
N THR A 21 2.27 31.61 -24.02
CA THR A 21 3.27 30.86 -24.78
C THR A 21 3.97 29.91 -23.81
N ALA A 22 3.52 28.65 -23.72
CA ALA A 22 4.30 27.59 -23.14
C ALA A 22 5.34 27.18 -24.19
N ALA A 23 6.58 27.48 -23.93
CA ALA A 23 7.70 26.95 -24.65
C ALA A 23 7.76 25.43 -24.41
N PHE A 24 7.74 24.65 -25.49
CA PHE A 24 8.11 23.24 -25.45
C PHE A 24 9.59 23.15 -25.07
N ALA A 25 9.88 22.62 -23.90
CA ALA A 25 11.21 22.14 -23.56
C ALA A 25 11.21 20.63 -23.79
N GLU A 26 12.09 20.20 -24.68
CA GLU A 26 12.41 18.81 -24.92
C GLU A 26 13.11 18.19 -23.69
N ASP A 27 12.83 16.92 -23.50
CA ASP A 27 13.36 15.95 -22.56
C ASP A 27 14.88 16.07 -22.36
N GLY A 28 15.29 16.31 -21.11
CA GLY A 28 16.65 16.25 -20.64
C GLY A 28 16.63 16.30 -19.12
N GLY A 29 16.66 15.13 -18.49
CA GLY A 29 16.66 15.00 -17.02
C GLY A 29 17.88 15.70 -16.40
N GLU A 30 17.72 16.96 -15.99
CA GLU A 30 18.64 17.65 -15.11
C GLU A 30 18.08 17.60 -13.68
N ASN A 31 18.88 17.03 -12.78
CA ASN A 31 18.65 17.11 -11.35
C ASN A 31 18.52 18.60 -10.98
N LEU A 32 17.32 19.03 -10.60
CA LEU A 32 17.11 20.33 -10.01
C LEU A 32 17.99 20.44 -8.75
N PRO A 33 18.71 21.55 -8.57
CA PRO A 33 19.55 21.72 -7.40
C PRO A 33 18.72 21.69 -6.12
N ALA A 34 19.17 20.93 -5.12
CA ALA A 34 18.52 20.85 -3.81
C ALA A 34 18.97 22.04 -2.94
N CYS A 35 18.06 22.55 -2.11
CA CYS A 35 18.37 23.55 -1.09
C CYS A 35 19.30 22.95 -0.02
N ILE A 36 20.43 23.65 0.26
CA ILE A 36 21.44 23.23 1.24
C ILE A 36 21.49 24.14 2.48
N CYS A 37 20.46 24.95 2.72
CA CYS A 37 20.42 25.85 3.87
C CYS A 37 20.30 25.04 5.18
N GLU A 38 21.06 25.45 6.21
CA GLU A 38 20.99 24.91 7.57
C GLU A 38 19.98 25.67 8.43
N THR A 39 19.64 26.91 8.04
CA THR A 39 18.65 27.78 8.68
C THR A 39 17.72 28.36 7.64
N ALA A 40 16.49 28.74 8.03
CA ALA A 40 15.54 29.38 7.13
C ALA A 40 16.10 30.73 6.62
N CYS A 41 15.97 30.98 5.32
CA CYS A 41 16.31 32.27 4.73
C CYS A 41 15.24 33.31 5.06
N THR A 42 15.64 34.55 5.29
CA THR A 42 14.77 35.70 5.44
C THR A 42 14.99 36.68 4.27
N ALA A 43 14.12 37.68 4.12
CA ALA A 43 14.26 38.69 3.08
C ALA A 43 15.57 39.51 3.19
N GLU A 44 16.18 39.57 4.39
CA GLU A 44 17.40 40.30 4.68
C GLU A 44 18.64 39.41 4.62
N GLU A 45 18.49 38.09 4.82
CA GLU A 45 19.59 37.13 4.85
C GLU A 45 19.25 35.88 3.99
N MET A 46 19.51 35.98 2.69
CA MET A 46 19.44 34.85 1.77
C MET A 46 20.80 34.15 1.70
N ASN A 47 20.79 32.82 1.75
CA ASN A 47 22.01 32.04 1.58
C ASN A 47 22.43 32.05 0.10
N ILE A 48 23.36 32.91 -0.26
CA ILE A 48 23.87 33.10 -1.63
C ILE A 48 24.65 31.89 -2.16
N ASP A 49 25.15 31.03 -1.28
CA ASP A 49 25.89 29.83 -1.66
C ASP A 49 24.94 28.64 -1.92
N CYS A 50 23.67 28.79 -1.59
CA CYS A 50 22.65 27.76 -1.85
C CYS A 50 22.18 27.82 -3.32
N PRO A 51 22.22 26.73 -4.08
CA PRO A 51 21.85 26.74 -5.49
C PRO A 51 20.38 27.06 -5.74
N VAL A 52 19.52 26.98 -4.71
CA VAL A 52 18.10 27.33 -4.77
C VAL A 52 17.85 28.76 -4.28
N CYS A 53 18.36 29.10 -3.09
CA CYS A 53 18.08 30.37 -2.43
C CYS A 53 19.02 31.50 -2.92
N GLY A 54 20.20 31.18 -3.45
CA GLY A 54 21.14 32.12 -4.03
C GLY A 54 20.92 32.37 -5.53
N ALA A 55 19.94 31.74 -6.16
CA ALA A 55 19.63 31.95 -7.56
C ALA A 55 19.10 33.36 -7.83
N GLU A 56 19.39 33.92 -9.02
CA GLU A 56 18.91 35.27 -9.40
C GLU A 56 17.38 35.31 -9.40
N GLY A 57 16.78 36.17 -8.57
CA GLY A 57 15.32 36.27 -8.39
C GLY A 57 14.71 35.31 -7.37
N ALA A 58 15.53 34.56 -6.62
CA ALA A 58 15.02 33.75 -5.52
C ALA A 58 14.34 34.60 -4.42
N GLN A 59 13.31 34.06 -3.81
CA GLN A 59 12.58 34.67 -2.70
C GLN A 59 12.81 33.82 -1.44
N PRO A 60 12.63 34.36 -0.22
CA PRO A 60 12.78 33.59 1.02
C PRO A 60 11.97 32.30 1.03
N GLU A 61 10.78 32.31 0.41
CA GLU A 61 9.87 31.17 0.28
C GLU A 61 10.44 30.01 -0.56
N ASN A 62 11.50 30.25 -1.32
CA ASN A 62 12.22 29.20 -2.04
C ASN A 62 13.11 28.36 -1.12
N CYS A 63 13.40 28.83 0.10
CA CYS A 63 14.15 28.08 1.09
C CYS A 63 13.33 26.89 1.62
N ALA A 64 13.90 25.70 1.59
CA ALA A 64 13.23 24.50 2.10
C ALA A 64 12.88 24.58 3.61
N LEU A 65 13.51 25.48 4.36
CA LEU A 65 13.30 25.69 5.79
C LEU A 65 12.40 26.90 6.10
N TYR A 66 11.99 27.67 5.10
CA TYR A 66 11.21 28.91 5.29
C TYR A 66 9.89 28.66 6.06
N ALA A 67 9.17 27.60 5.74
CA ALA A 67 7.91 27.22 6.39
C ALA A 67 8.07 26.72 7.85
N GLN A 68 9.31 26.63 8.36
CA GLN A 68 9.61 26.18 9.72
C GLN A 68 9.99 27.34 10.67
N ALA A 69 10.03 28.58 10.17
CA ALA A 69 10.31 29.76 11.00
C ALA A 69 9.04 30.13 11.78
N PRO A 70 9.11 30.37 13.11
CA PRO A 70 7.94 30.83 13.86
C PRO A 70 7.59 32.26 13.46
N ASP A 71 6.31 32.52 13.20
CA ASP A 71 5.76 33.86 12.98
C ASP A 71 6.01 34.72 14.22
N VAL A 72 6.81 35.75 14.05
CA VAL A 72 7.01 36.81 15.03
C VAL A 72 6.18 38.00 14.57
N ASP A 73 4.92 38.04 14.99
CA ASP A 73 4.16 39.29 15.18
C ASP A 73 2.67 38.95 15.42
N ASP A 74 2.29 38.87 16.70
CA ASP A 74 0.96 39.28 17.15
C ASP A 74 1.06 39.80 18.59
N PRO A 75 0.66 41.06 18.87
CA PRO A 75 0.72 41.62 20.22
C PRO A 75 -0.38 41.06 21.10
N ALA A 76 0.00 40.72 22.34
CA ALA A 76 -0.87 40.25 23.39
C ALA A 76 -2.01 41.26 23.70
N PRO A 77 -3.22 40.79 24.02
CA PRO A 77 -4.22 41.62 24.69
C PRO A 77 -3.94 41.71 26.18
N GLU A 78 -4.02 42.92 26.68
CA GLU A 78 -3.82 43.33 28.07
C GLU A 78 -4.92 42.76 28.97
N ASP A 79 -4.52 42.49 30.23
CA ASP A 79 -5.32 42.05 31.35
C ASP A 79 -6.34 43.13 31.81
N GLU A 80 -7.53 42.72 32.19
CA GLU A 80 -8.29 43.41 33.26
C GLU A 80 -9.12 42.43 34.10
N ASP A 81 -8.73 42.41 35.41
CA ASP A 81 -9.44 42.39 36.69
C ASP A 81 -10.23 41.19 37.21
N ASP A 82 -9.65 40.67 38.28
CA ASP A 82 -10.12 40.45 39.64
C ASP A 82 -11.57 39.96 39.89
N GLU A 83 -11.70 38.84 40.58
CA GLU A 83 -12.24 38.81 41.94
C GLU A 83 -11.99 37.49 42.68
N ALA A 84 -11.49 37.62 43.88
CA ALA A 84 -11.21 36.57 44.87
C ALA A 84 -12.48 36.08 45.58
N PHE A 85 -12.49 34.81 46.04
CA PHE A 85 -13.19 34.42 47.25
C PHE A 85 -12.44 33.32 48.01
N GLU A 86 -12.36 33.53 49.32
CA GLU A 86 -11.54 32.84 50.34
C GLU A 86 -12.09 31.48 50.80
N GLU A 87 -11.14 30.68 51.26
CA GLU A 87 -11.01 29.70 52.34
C GLU A 87 -12.26 29.13 53.05
N ASP A 88 -12.21 27.87 53.39
CA ASP A 88 -12.05 27.35 54.79
C ASP A 88 -12.04 25.80 54.87
N GLY A 89 -11.17 25.28 55.75
CA GLY A 89 -11.45 24.13 56.56
C GLY A 89 -10.70 22.82 56.34
N THR A 90 -9.50 22.66 56.89
CA THR A 90 -8.88 21.41 57.36
C THR A 90 -9.49 20.95 58.70
N PRO A 91 -9.21 19.75 59.34
CA PRO A 91 -7.98 18.96 59.26
C PRO A 91 -8.07 17.42 59.50
N GLU A 92 -6.87 16.79 59.44
CA GLU A 92 -6.32 15.61 60.18
C GLU A 92 -6.78 14.19 59.78
N GLY A 93 -5.97 13.20 59.69
CA GLY A 93 -4.60 12.87 60.13
C GLY A 93 -4.24 11.42 59.79
N GLY A 94 -2.97 11.13 59.76
CA GLY A 94 -2.41 9.81 60.12
C GLY A 94 -1.57 9.05 59.08
N GLU A 95 -0.27 9.30 59.09
CA GLU A 95 0.92 8.39 59.13
C GLU A 95 0.99 7.18 58.19
N ALA A 96 2.03 6.82 57.54
CA ALA A 96 3.45 7.19 57.40
C ALA A 96 4.15 6.17 56.45
N SER A 97 5.17 6.63 55.79
CA SER A 97 6.40 5.92 55.40
C SER A 97 6.39 5.10 54.11
N ALA A 98 7.14 5.36 53.11
CA ALA A 98 8.55 5.61 52.90
C ALA A 98 8.88 5.65 51.38
N LEU A 99 9.71 6.63 51.04
CA LEU A 99 10.69 6.64 49.94
C LEU A 99 10.20 6.56 48.49
N ALA A 100 9.99 7.74 47.90
CA ALA A 100 10.08 8.01 46.50
C ALA A 100 11.50 8.39 46.09
N PRO A 101 11.92 8.14 44.85
CA PRO A 101 12.79 9.06 44.14
C PRO A 101 11.94 10.01 43.29
N GLN A 102 12.30 11.27 43.34
CA GLN A 102 11.70 12.39 42.65
C GLN A 102 11.67 12.14 41.15
N LEU A 103 10.47 12.20 40.61
CA LEU A 103 10.25 12.35 39.18
C LEU A 103 10.41 13.82 38.83
N ALA A 104 11.26 14.08 37.86
CA ALA A 104 11.40 15.34 37.17
C ALA A 104 10.07 15.74 36.54
N GLU A 105 9.82 17.02 36.56
CA GLU A 105 8.66 17.72 36.08
C GLU A 105 8.28 17.31 34.65
N GLY A 106 6.99 17.06 34.42
CA GLY A 106 6.43 16.69 33.16
C GLY A 106 6.53 17.81 32.13
N GLY A 107 7.50 17.68 31.27
CA GLY A 107 7.36 18.26 29.94
C GLY A 107 6.24 17.51 29.23
N ALA A 108 5.22 18.21 28.74
CA ALA A 108 4.26 17.65 27.81
C ALA A 108 5.05 16.94 26.72
N ALA A 109 4.87 15.62 26.59
CA ALA A 109 5.46 14.89 25.50
C ALA A 109 4.92 15.55 24.22
N VAL A 110 5.78 16.17 23.46
CA VAL A 110 5.44 16.63 22.11
C VAL A 110 5.05 15.36 21.38
N GLN A 111 3.76 15.18 21.16
CA GLN A 111 3.22 14.04 20.48
C GLN A 111 3.86 14.03 19.09
N ALA A 112 4.56 12.96 18.75
CA ALA A 112 5.22 12.85 17.47
C ALA A 112 4.20 13.15 16.37
N ALA A 113 4.53 14.08 15.47
CA ALA A 113 3.62 14.49 14.43
C ALA A 113 3.13 13.27 13.64
N HIS A 114 1.81 13.11 13.48
CA HIS A 114 1.22 12.02 12.71
C HIS A 114 1.43 12.30 11.23
N THR A 115 2.58 11.82 10.74
CA THR A 115 3.03 12.04 9.36
C THR A 115 3.08 10.72 8.61
N HIS A 116 2.42 10.67 7.48
CA HIS A 116 2.50 9.54 6.55
C HIS A 116 2.05 9.95 5.16
N CYS A 117 2.30 9.12 4.15
CA CYS A 117 1.68 9.32 2.86
C CYS A 117 0.19 8.94 2.94
N PHE A 118 -0.60 9.38 1.97
CA PHE A 118 -2.04 9.11 1.91
C PHE A 118 -2.39 7.61 1.80
N CYS A 119 -1.46 6.76 1.38
CA CYS A 119 -1.65 5.30 1.36
C CYS A 119 -1.63 4.66 2.77
N GLY A 120 -1.33 5.42 3.83
CA GLY A 120 -1.23 4.92 5.20
C GLY A 120 -0.01 4.06 5.49
N GLY A 121 0.96 3.99 4.55
CA GLY A 121 2.20 3.27 4.75
C GLY A 121 3.29 4.12 5.40
N SER A 122 4.28 3.46 6.01
CA SER A 122 5.49 4.13 6.50
C SER A 122 6.30 4.66 5.31
N VAL A 123 6.75 5.90 5.39
CA VAL A 123 7.58 6.56 4.35
C VAL A 123 8.86 5.78 4.02
N ASN A 124 9.31 4.93 4.94
CA ASN A 124 10.53 4.13 4.81
C ASN A 124 10.28 2.68 4.35
N ALA A 125 9.03 2.30 4.06
CA ALA A 125 8.73 0.98 3.53
C ALA A 125 8.95 0.97 2.02
N GLY A 126 9.68 -0.02 1.51
CA GLY A 126 10.22 -0.06 0.14
C GLY A 126 9.23 0.02 -1.03
N ASP A 127 7.91 -0.01 -0.79
CA ASP A 127 6.87 0.09 -1.83
C ASP A 127 6.30 1.52 -1.99
N HIS A 128 6.89 2.51 -1.33
CA HIS A 128 6.39 3.89 -1.32
C HIS A 128 7.26 4.86 -2.14
N SER A 129 8.03 4.35 -3.09
CA SER A 129 8.90 5.17 -3.95
C SER A 129 8.15 6.26 -4.73
N ASP A 130 6.86 6.05 -4.99
CA ASP A 130 6.02 7.01 -5.73
C ASP A 130 5.29 8.02 -4.80
N HIS A 131 5.45 7.87 -3.48
CA HIS A 131 4.75 8.67 -2.47
C HIS A 131 5.74 9.56 -1.71
N THR A 132 6.31 10.52 -2.40
CA THR A 132 7.35 11.41 -1.85
C THR A 132 6.83 12.49 -0.91
N ASN A 133 5.51 12.73 -0.88
CA ASN A 133 4.93 13.80 -0.08
C ASN A 133 4.48 13.28 1.29
N VAL A 134 5.30 13.52 2.28
CA VAL A 134 4.93 13.32 3.69
C VAL A 134 4.11 14.52 4.13
N VAL A 135 2.91 14.28 4.63
CA VAL A 135 2.01 15.33 5.10
C VAL A 135 1.68 15.10 6.56
N THR A 136 1.61 16.17 7.33
CA THR A 136 1.17 16.13 8.72
C THR A 136 -0.35 16.15 8.77
N TYR A 137 -0.93 15.15 9.43
CA TYR A 137 -2.36 15.02 9.64
C TYR A 137 -2.75 15.65 10.96
N LYS A 138 -3.90 16.32 11.00
CA LYS A 138 -4.47 16.89 12.22
C LYS A 138 -5.31 15.88 12.99
N PRO A 139 -5.24 15.84 14.32
CA PRO A 139 -6.00 14.91 15.13
C PRO A 139 -7.50 15.24 15.11
N CYS A 140 -8.33 14.23 15.14
CA CYS A 140 -9.77 14.33 15.21
C CYS A 140 -10.30 13.44 16.34
N THR A 141 -10.88 14.08 17.35
CA THR A 141 -11.53 13.45 18.52
C THR A 141 -13.03 13.65 18.55
N LYS A 142 -13.61 14.44 17.61
CA LYS A 142 -15.02 14.82 17.64
C LYS A 142 -15.64 14.84 16.23
N ALA A 143 -16.84 14.30 16.11
CA ALA A 143 -17.61 14.28 14.88
C ALA A 143 -17.82 15.67 14.27
N ASN A 144 -18.09 16.67 15.13
CA ASN A 144 -18.32 18.05 14.67
C ASN A 144 -17.08 18.65 13.97
N TYR A 145 -15.86 18.34 14.44
CA TYR A 145 -14.63 18.77 13.77
C TYR A 145 -14.52 18.13 12.39
N LEU A 146 -14.66 16.80 12.30
CA LEU A 146 -14.58 16.08 11.04
C LEU A 146 -15.61 16.59 10.02
N ARG A 147 -16.83 16.86 10.46
CA ARG A 147 -17.89 17.40 9.61
C ARG A 147 -17.60 18.81 9.09
N GLN A 148 -16.97 19.64 9.90
CA GLN A 148 -16.74 21.05 9.60
C GLN A 148 -15.26 21.36 9.30
N VAL A 149 -14.43 20.35 9.06
CA VAL A 149 -12.98 20.54 8.92
C VAL A 149 -12.60 21.59 7.90
N PHE A 150 -13.25 21.63 6.76
CA PHE A 150 -12.96 22.62 5.71
C PHE A 150 -13.31 24.05 6.13
N TRP A 151 -14.33 24.22 6.95
CA TRP A 151 -14.75 25.51 7.49
C TRP A 151 -13.86 25.98 8.63
N ILE A 152 -13.52 25.06 9.54
CA ILE A 152 -12.67 25.34 10.71
C ILE A 152 -11.27 25.70 10.23
N GLU A 153 -10.71 24.88 9.35
CA GLU A 153 -9.35 25.05 8.85
C GLU A 153 -9.24 26.03 7.68
N LYS A 154 -10.38 26.49 7.12
CA LYS A 154 -10.46 27.39 5.95
C LYS A 154 -9.66 26.91 4.75
N VAL A 155 -9.69 25.60 4.47
CA VAL A 155 -8.91 24.93 3.43
C VAL A 155 -9.80 24.17 2.46
N ASP A 156 -9.30 23.91 1.26
CA ASP A 156 -9.93 23.04 0.26
C ASP A 156 -9.43 21.59 0.36
N VAL A 157 -8.28 21.40 0.98
CA VAL A 157 -7.68 20.07 1.22
C VAL A 157 -7.41 19.91 2.71
N ALA A 158 -8.00 18.89 3.32
CA ALA A 158 -7.84 18.59 4.73
C ALA A 158 -7.19 17.22 4.93
N TYR A 159 -6.22 17.16 5.84
CA TYR A 159 -5.54 15.95 6.26
C TYR A 159 -5.89 15.66 7.72
N VAL A 160 -6.62 14.57 7.98
CA VAL A 160 -7.18 14.27 9.30
C VAL A 160 -6.90 12.82 9.67
N TYR A 161 -6.52 12.59 10.92
CA TYR A 161 -6.49 11.23 11.48
C TYR A 161 -7.41 11.12 12.70
N LEU A 162 -7.98 9.93 12.90
CA LEU A 162 -8.76 9.66 14.09
C LEU A 162 -7.80 9.40 15.27
N GLU A 163 -8.04 10.09 16.36
CA GLU A 163 -7.31 9.91 17.62
C GLU A 163 -8.14 9.09 18.63
N ASP A 164 -9.46 9.03 18.39
CA ASP A 164 -10.44 8.23 19.13
C ASP A 164 -11.48 7.64 18.18
N ASP A 165 -12.26 6.69 18.70
CA ASP A 165 -13.47 6.22 18.02
C ASP A 165 -14.51 7.35 17.95
N ILE A 166 -15.00 7.62 16.75
CA ILE A 166 -15.95 8.72 16.49
C ILE A 166 -17.29 8.16 16.05
N THR A 167 -18.37 8.62 16.65
CA THR A 167 -19.74 8.39 16.17
C THR A 167 -20.25 9.65 15.50
N LEU A 168 -20.68 9.54 14.23
CA LEU A 168 -21.26 10.65 13.51
C LEU A 168 -22.67 10.97 14.04
N ASP A 169 -22.97 12.25 14.12
CA ASP A 169 -24.29 12.80 14.42
C ASP A 169 -24.94 13.46 13.20
N TYR A 170 -24.25 13.36 12.04
CA TYR A 170 -24.66 13.93 10.76
C TYR A 170 -23.92 13.26 9.59
N ASN A 171 -24.37 13.45 8.35
CA ASN A 171 -23.61 12.97 7.19
C ASN A 171 -22.25 13.67 7.08
N LEU A 172 -21.19 12.90 6.81
CA LEU A 172 -19.91 13.46 6.41
C LEU A 172 -19.94 13.74 4.91
N SER A 173 -20.08 15.02 4.53
CA SER A 173 -20.19 15.42 3.14
C SER A 173 -18.93 16.12 2.66
N ILE A 174 -18.31 15.57 1.62
CA ILE A 174 -17.20 16.17 0.89
C ILE A 174 -17.79 16.74 -0.41
N GLN A 175 -17.85 18.08 -0.51
CA GLN A 175 -18.55 18.81 -1.57
C GLN A 175 -17.72 20.02 -2.02
N GLU A 176 -18.14 20.66 -3.11
CA GLU A 176 -17.63 21.96 -3.58
C GLU A 176 -16.12 21.95 -3.88
N GLY A 177 -15.65 20.89 -4.57
CA GLY A 177 -14.25 20.75 -4.94
C GLY A 177 -13.30 20.40 -3.79
N LYS A 178 -13.84 20.00 -2.62
CA LYS A 178 -13.02 19.70 -1.45
C LYS A 178 -12.38 18.31 -1.54
N THR A 179 -11.22 18.18 -0.90
CA THR A 179 -10.49 16.92 -0.77
C THR A 179 -10.26 16.60 0.70
N LEU A 180 -10.68 15.41 1.14
CA LEU A 180 -10.41 14.89 2.47
C LEU A 180 -9.47 13.70 2.41
N TYR A 181 -8.35 13.80 3.09
CA TYR A 181 -7.48 12.68 3.43
C TYR A 181 -7.81 12.25 4.85
N LEU A 182 -8.41 11.07 5.00
CA LEU A 182 -8.85 10.52 6.29
C LEU A 182 -8.05 9.25 6.62
N CYS A 183 -7.26 9.32 7.68
CA CYS A 183 -6.60 8.16 8.26
C CYS A 183 -7.38 7.66 9.47
N LEU A 184 -7.76 6.40 9.45
CA LEU A 184 -8.48 5.78 10.57
C LEU A 184 -7.58 5.50 11.78
N ASN A 185 -6.26 5.36 11.58
CA ASN A 185 -5.29 5.18 12.66
C ASN A 185 -5.67 4.08 13.67
N GLY A 186 -6.33 3.02 13.21
CA GLY A 186 -6.80 1.90 14.03
C GLY A 186 -8.14 2.11 14.72
N HIS A 187 -8.72 3.30 14.64
CA HIS A 187 -9.98 3.69 15.28
C HIS A 187 -11.21 3.44 14.40
N THR A 188 -12.37 3.53 15.02
CA THR A 188 -13.66 3.34 14.36
C THR A 188 -14.35 4.68 14.09
N LEU A 189 -14.71 4.91 12.83
CA LEU A 189 -15.70 5.90 12.45
C LEU A 189 -17.07 5.23 12.36
N ASN A 190 -17.88 5.38 13.41
CA ASN A 190 -19.22 4.83 13.45
C ASN A 190 -20.21 5.80 12.79
N LEU A 191 -20.81 5.37 11.70
CA LEU A 191 -21.74 6.17 10.91
C LEU A 191 -23.16 6.22 11.52
N GLY A 192 -23.54 5.22 12.33
CA GLY A 192 -24.91 5.13 12.85
C GLY A 192 -25.94 5.05 11.73
N GLN A 193 -26.80 6.05 11.64
CA GLN A 193 -27.78 6.18 10.55
C GLN A 193 -27.29 7.08 9.39
N TYR A 194 -26.11 7.66 9.50
CA TYR A 194 -25.53 8.59 8.54
C TYR A 194 -24.61 7.86 7.57
N PHE A 195 -24.04 8.58 6.62
CA PHE A 195 -23.13 8.04 5.62
C PHE A 195 -22.09 9.09 5.19
N ILE A 196 -21.06 8.65 4.49
CA ILE A 196 -20.08 9.53 3.87
C ILE A 196 -20.56 9.80 2.45
N TRP A 197 -20.72 11.07 2.10
CA TRP A 197 -21.07 11.48 0.74
C TRP A 197 -19.90 12.22 0.07
N VAL A 198 -19.51 11.73 -1.08
CA VAL A 198 -18.51 12.33 -1.95
C VAL A 198 -19.20 12.75 -3.23
N GLY A 199 -19.44 14.04 -3.39
CA GLY A 199 -20.19 14.53 -4.53
C GLY A 199 -20.32 16.04 -4.56
N TYR A 200 -20.90 16.55 -5.67
CA TYR A 200 -21.04 17.96 -5.96
C TYR A 200 -19.70 18.69 -6.18
N MET A 201 -19.23 18.67 -7.47
CA MET A 201 -18.03 19.36 -7.97
C MET A 201 -16.69 18.69 -7.55
N ASP A 202 -16.09 17.91 -8.43
CA ASP A 202 -14.70 17.40 -8.38
C ASP A 202 -14.14 17.03 -6.97
N CYS A 203 -14.98 16.45 -6.13
CA CYS A 203 -14.63 16.14 -4.74
C CYS A 203 -13.85 14.85 -4.61
N THR A 204 -12.96 14.78 -3.64
CA THR A 204 -12.16 13.57 -3.43
C THR A 204 -12.09 13.16 -1.97
N LEU A 205 -12.32 11.88 -1.71
CA LEU A 205 -12.02 11.23 -0.43
C LEU A 205 -10.85 10.26 -0.63
N TYR A 206 -9.85 10.39 0.22
CA TYR A 206 -8.80 9.39 0.43
C TYR A 206 -9.01 8.76 1.80
N LEU A 207 -9.12 7.43 1.85
CA LEU A 207 -9.28 6.66 3.07
C LEU A 207 -8.10 5.71 3.25
N CYS A 208 -7.46 5.76 4.40
CA CYS A 208 -6.38 4.85 4.77
C CYS A 208 -6.44 4.44 6.25
N ASP A 209 -5.62 3.48 6.61
CA ASP A 209 -5.37 3.08 7.99
C ASP A 209 -3.88 2.81 8.17
N CYS A 210 -3.18 3.70 8.89
CA CYS A 210 -1.75 3.57 9.14
C CYS A 210 -1.42 2.69 10.33
N SER A 211 -2.42 2.24 11.12
CA SER A 211 -2.18 1.40 12.28
C SER A 211 -1.46 0.10 11.90
N ALA A 212 -0.59 -0.38 12.78
CA ALA A 212 0.16 -1.62 12.53
C ALA A 212 -0.75 -2.84 12.41
N GLN A 213 -1.85 -2.87 13.16
CA GLN A 213 -2.84 -3.95 13.17
C GLN A 213 -3.88 -3.84 12.07
N LYS A 214 -3.95 -2.72 11.36
CA LYS A 214 -4.94 -2.44 10.30
C LYS A 214 -6.39 -2.61 10.78
N THR A 215 -6.68 -2.17 12.01
CA THR A 215 -7.99 -2.31 12.67
C THR A 215 -8.95 -1.16 12.38
N GLY A 216 -8.47 -0.11 11.73
CA GLY A 216 -9.27 1.07 11.40
C GLY A 216 -10.52 0.71 10.60
N THR A 217 -11.67 1.20 11.05
CA THR A 217 -12.98 0.77 10.54
C THR A 217 -13.90 1.97 10.32
N VAL A 218 -14.62 1.97 9.21
CA VAL A 218 -15.83 2.76 8.98
C VAL A 218 -17.00 1.80 9.13
N SER A 219 -17.86 2.02 10.12
CA SER A 219 -18.88 1.05 10.51
C SER A 219 -20.30 1.63 10.48
N GLY A 220 -21.24 0.87 9.96
CA GLY A 220 -22.66 1.23 9.93
C GLY A 220 -23.06 1.96 8.66
N GLY A 221 -24.13 2.75 8.77
CA GLY A 221 -24.70 3.51 7.67
C GLY A 221 -26.00 2.91 7.13
N SER A 222 -27.12 3.61 7.36
CA SER A 222 -28.44 3.18 6.85
C SER A 222 -28.63 3.43 5.35
N LYS A 223 -27.70 4.14 4.74
CA LYS A 223 -27.61 4.38 3.29
C LYS A 223 -26.31 3.85 2.67
N GLY A 224 -25.75 2.78 3.27
CA GLY A 224 -24.40 2.29 2.97
C GLY A 224 -23.33 3.12 3.70
N CYS A 225 -22.09 2.74 3.61
CA CYS A 225 -21.00 3.48 4.24
C CYS A 225 -20.61 4.72 3.44
N VAL A 226 -20.42 4.58 2.12
CA VAL A 226 -19.97 5.66 1.24
C VAL A 226 -20.87 5.75 0.00
N SER A 227 -21.29 6.96 -0.36
CA SER A 227 -21.96 7.25 -1.63
C SER A 227 -21.08 8.20 -2.45
N VAL A 228 -20.73 7.78 -3.66
CA VAL A 228 -19.99 8.56 -4.65
C VAL A 228 -20.98 8.96 -5.73
N ASP A 229 -21.54 10.16 -5.60
CA ASP A 229 -22.61 10.62 -6.45
C ASP A 229 -22.45 12.11 -6.78
N ASP A 230 -22.03 12.38 -7.96
CA ASP A 230 -21.96 13.73 -8.49
C ASP A 230 -23.20 14.04 -9.33
N ALA A 231 -24.05 14.90 -8.80
CA ALA A 231 -25.28 15.34 -9.47
C ALA A 231 -25.04 16.12 -10.79
N GLY A 232 -23.78 16.44 -11.11
CA GLY A 232 -23.35 17.18 -12.30
C GLY A 232 -22.59 16.34 -13.32
N ASN A 233 -21.73 16.99 -14.10
CA ASN A 233 -20.75 16.36 -14.99
C ASN A 233 -19.33 16.49 -14.44
N TYR A 234 -19.17 16.47 -13.13
CA TYR A 234 -17.92 16.60 -12.40
C TYR A 234 -17.40 15.21 -12.01
N ASN A 235 -16.23 15.13 -11.35
CA ASN A 235 -15.55 13.87 -11.05
C ASN A 235 -15.44 13.65 -9.54
N ALA A 236 -16.52 13.17 -8.91
CA ALA A 236 -16.42 12.68 -7.53
C ALA A 236 -15.54 11.44 -7.48
N THR A 237 -14.56 11.41 -6.58
CA THR A 237 -13.59 10.31 -6.50
C THR A 237 -13.43 9.81 -5.07
N PHE A 238 -13.51 8.50 -4.91
CA PHE A 238 -13.18 7.82 -3.66
C PHE A 238 -11.96 6.91 -3.87
N ASN A 239 -10.86 7.19 -3.18
CA ASN A 239 -9.64 6.41 -3.18
C ASN A 239 -9.51 5.66 -1.85
N MET A 240 -9.53 4.33 -1.87
CA MET A 240 -9.39 3.49 -0.70
C MET A 240 -8.04 2.77 -0.73
N TYR A 241 -7.16 3.15 0.20
CA TYR A 241 -5.83 2.56 0.36
C TYR A 241 -5.78 1.56 1.53
N GLY A 242 -6.69 1.68 2.50
CA GLY A 242 -6.73 0.81 3.67
C GLY A 242 -7.96 1.05 4.52
N GLY A 243 -8.04 0.36 5.65
CA GLY A 243 -9.19 0.35 6.54
C GLY A 243 -10.28 -0.64 6.11
N THR A 244 -11.33 -0.74 6.91
CA THR A 244 -12.46 -1.64 6.68
C THR A 244 -13.75 -0.85 6.57
N LEU A 245 -14.53 -1.07 5.51
CA LEU A 245 -15.92 -0.59 5.40
C LEU A 245 -16.84 -1.76 5.75
N ARG A 246 -17.63 -1.65 6.82
CA ARG A 246 -18.48 -2.75 7.29
C ARG A 246 -19.81 -2.30 7.89
N GLY A 247 -20.76 -3.24 7.91
CA GLY A 247 -22.03 -3.05 8.60
C GLY A 247 -22.96 -2.02 7.96
N GLY A 248 -22.65 -1.54 6.76
CA GLY A 248 -23.57 -0.73 5.97
C GLY A 248 -24.84 -1.53 5.66
N ASN A 249 -26.00 -0.96 5.91
CA ASN A 249 -27.28 -1.60 5.70
C ASN A 249 -28.22 -0.66 4.92
N ARG A 250 -28.36 -0.96 3.62
CA ARG A 250 -29.08 -0.04 2.72
C ARG A 250 -30.35 -0.66 2.17
N THR A 251 -31.43 0.08 2.31
CA THR A 251 -32.64 -0.13 1.50
C THR A 251 -32.39 0.48 0.12
N GLY A 252 -31.96 -0.35 -0.83
CA GLY A 252 -31.51 0.07 -2.17
C GLY A 252 -30.19 -0.58 -2.55
N CYS A 253 -29.43 0.05 -3.43
CA CYS A 253 -28.18 -0.44 -4.00
C CYS A 253 -26.96 0.06 -3.22
N GLY A 254 -25.89 -0.77 -3.13
CA GLY A 254 -24.62 -0.38 -2.56
C GLY A 254 -24.61 -0.40 -1.03
N GLY A 255 -24.61 -1.57 -0.41
CA GLY A 255 -24.59 -1.70 1.05
C GLY A 255 -23.33 -1.12 1.69
N GLY A 256 -22.17 -1.36 1.11
CA GLY A 256 -20.90 -0.73 1.50
C GLY A 256 -20.66 0.57 0.76
N VAL A 257 -20.60 0.52 -0.57
CA VAL A 257 -20.33 1.66 -1.43
C VAL A 257 -21.33 1.73 -2.58
N GLU A 258 -21.87 2.90 -2.82
CA GLU A 258 -22.67 3.20 -4.02
C GLU A 258 -21.89 4.18 -4.90
N ILE A 259 -21.69 3.82 -6.17
CA ILE A 259 -21.04 4.67 -7.16
C ILE A 259 -22.07 5.00 -8.25
N VAL A 260 -22.85 6.07 -8.07
CA VAL A 260 -23.89 6.46 -9.03
C VAL A 260 -23.27 7.17 -10.22
N ASN A 261 -22.47 8.20 -9.93
CA ASN A 261 -21.79 9.04 -10.92
C ASN A 261 -20.46 9.52 -10.32
N GLY A 262 -19.38 8.89 -10.71
CA GLY A 262 -18.04 9.16 -10.17
C GLY A 262 -17.15 7.94 -10.24
N THR A 263 -16.03 7.97 -9.53
CA THR A 263 -15.02 6.92 -9.59
C THR A 263 -14.63 6.44 -8.19
N MET A 264 -14.55 5.13 -8.01
CA MET A 264 -13.86 4.52 -6.88
C MET A 264 -12.61 3.81 -7.35
N ASN A 265 -11.48 4.10 -6.70
CA ASN A 265 -10.22 3.41 -6.85
C ASN A 265 -9.91 2.65 -5.55
N MET A 266 -9.83 1.32 -5.62
CA MET A 266 -9.50 0.48 -4.49
C MET A 266 -8.10 -0.10 -4.66
N TYR A 267 -7.17 0.42 -3.88
CA TYR A 267 -5.77 -0.02 -3.84
C TYR A 267 -5.53 -1.05 -2.73
N GLY A 268 -6.36 -1.00 -1.68
CA GLY A 268 -6.27 -1.89 -0.52
C GLY A 268 -7.48 -1.75 0.39
N GLY A 269 -7.39 -2.34 1.58
CA GLY A 269 -8.48 -2.35 2.56
C GLY A 269 -9.50 -3.48 2.34
N THR A 270 -10.58 -3.44 3.11
CA THR A 270 -11.60 -4.50 3.12
C THR A 270 -13.01 -3.90 3.09
N ILE A 271 -13.88 -4.45 2.25
CA ILE A 271 -15.32 -4.15 2.23
C ILE A 271 -16.05 -5.43 2.61
N THR A 272 -16.67 -5.46 3.79
CA THR A 272 -17.21 -6.69 4.35
C THR A 272 -18.46 -6.46 5.20
N GLU A 273 -19.28 -7.52 5.35
CA GLU A 273 -20.47 -7.50 6.22
C GLU A 273 -21.47 -6.38 5.89
N ASN A 274 -21.48 -5.91 4.63
CA ASN A 274 -22.45 -4.92 4.19
C ASN A 274 -23.66 -5.61 3.53
N THR A 275 -24.82 -4.99 3.64
CA THR A 275 -26.08 -5.55 3.13
C THR A 275 -26.83 -4.51 2.31
N ALA A 276 -27.34 -4.93 1.16
CA ALA A 276 -28.28 -4.16 0.35
C ALA A 276 -29.59 -4.97 0.15
N THR A 277 -30.71 -4.27 -0.04
CA THR A 277 -31.98 -4.92 -0.44
C THR A 277 -32.14 -4.98 -1.94
N SER A 278 -31.35 -4.21 -2.67
CA SER A 278 -31.24 -4.24 -4.13
C SER A 278 -29.84 -4.70 -4.54
N ASP A 279 -29.28 -4.17 -5.59
CA ASP A 279 -28.03 -4.62 -6.18
C ASP A 279 -26.79 -4.14 -5.43
N GLY A 280 -25.72 -4.95 -5.43
CA GLY A 280 -24.42 -4.58 -4.88
C GLY A 280 -24.37 -4.56 -3.35
N GLY A 281 -24.38 -5.71 -2.68
CA GLY A 281 -24.28 -5.80 -1.23
C GLY A 281 -23.02 -5.11 -0.68
N GLY A 282 -21.87 -5.32 -1.31
CA GLY A 282 -20.63 -4.58 -1.04
C GLY A 282 -20.57 -3.28 -1.82
N ILE A 283 -20.55 -3.37 -3.15
CA ILE A 283 -20.40 -2.22 -4.06
C ILE A 283 -21.43 -2.27 -5.18
N TYR A 284 -22.10 -1.16 -5.41
CA TYR A 284 -22.90 -0.93 -6.60
C TYR A 284 -22.22 0.08 -7.52
N VAL A 285 -22.15 -0.24 -8.81
CA VAL A 285 -21.58 0.62 -9.85
C VAL A 285 -22.69 0.98 -10.84
N GLY A 286 -23.21 2.17 -10.77
CA GLY A 286 -24.23 2.70 -11.66
C GLY A 286 -23.69 2.95 -13.07
N THR A 287 -24.59 3.24 -14.00
CA THR A 287 -24.27 3.39 -15.44
C THR A 287 -23.27 4.50 -15.77
N LYS A 288 -23.11 5.48 -14.88
CA LYS A 288 -22.10 6.54 -14.99
C LYS A 288 -20.95 6.36 -13.99
N GLY A 289 -21.00 5.31 -13.18
CA GLY A 289 -19.98 4.95 -12.21
C GLY A 289 -18.79 4.23 -12.82
N ALA A 290 -17.64 4.35 -12.18
CA ALA A 290 -16.43 3.60 -12.51
C ALA A 290 -15.80 3.01 -11.23
N LEU A 291 -15.49 1.72 -11.27
CA LEU A 291 -14.77 1.00 -10.23
C LEU A 291 -13.44 0.49 -10.77
N ASN A 292 -12.36 0.93 -10.17
CA ASN A 292 -11.02 0.46 -10.50
C ASN A 292 -10.45 -0.33 -9.30
N LEU A 293 -10.19 -1.61 -9.50
CA LEU A 293 -9.65 -2.52 -8.49
C LEU A 293 -8.18 -2.79 -8.79
N TYR A 294 -7.31 -2.36 -7.89
CA TYR A 294 -5.86 -2.60 -7.91
C TYR A 294 -5.44 -3.58 -6.80
N GLY A 295 -6.25 -3.73 -5.77
CA GLY A 295 -6.04 -4.60 -4.63
C GLY A 295 -7.23 -4.58 -3.68
N GLY A 296 -7.01 -5.04 -2.45
CA GLY A 296 -8.04 -5.09 -1.41
C GLY A 296 -8.95 -6.31 -1.48
N THR A 297 -9.87 -6.41 -0.52
CA THR A 297 -10.74 -7.57 -0.34
C THR A 297 -12.20 -7.15 -0.23
N ILE A 298 -13.07 -7.78 -1.01
CA ILE A 298 -14.52 -7.61 -0.97
C ILE A 298 -15.13 -8.97 -0.63
N THR A 299 -15.57 -9.15 0.62
CA THR A 299 -16.00 -10.46 1.12
C THR A 299 -17.09 -10.35 2.16
N GLY A 300 -17.92 -11.40 2.31
CA GLY A 300 -18.94 -11.43 3.34
C GLY A 300 -20.09 -10.43 3.17
N ASN A 301 -20.17 -9.76 2.01
CA ASN A 301 -21.26 -8.84 1.71
C ASN A 301 -22.47 -9.58 1.17
N LYS A 302 -23.64 -8.96 1.24
CA LYS A 302 -24.89 -9.64 1.01
C LYS A 302 -25.95 -8.78 0.33
N VAL A 303 -26.63 -9.37 -0.63
CA VAL A 303 -27.93 -8.88 -1.12
C VAL A 303 -29.04 -9.71 -0.48
N ASN A 304 -29.98 -9.05 0.22
CA ASN A 304 -31.21 -9.66 0.73
C ASN A 304 -32.39 -9.07 -0.03
N THR A 305 -33.01 -9.85 -0.88
CA THR A 305 -34.00 -9.34 -1.82
C THR A 305 -35.17 -10.30 -2.01
N ASN A 306 -36.33 -9.76 -2.36
CA ASN A 306 -37.49 -10.52 -2.86
C ASN A 306 -37.69 -10.38 -4.37
N GLU A 307 -36.73 -9.74 -5.05
CA GLU A 307 -36.76 -9.45 -6.48
C GLU A 307 -35.51 -9.98 -7.17
N ALA A 308 -35.39 -9.75 -8.47
CA ALA A 308 -34.24 -10.18 -9.27
C ALA A 308 -33.06 -9.21 -9.15
N HIS A 309 -32.62 -8.94 -7.92
CA HIS A 309 -31.42 -8.16 -7.63
C HIS A 309 -30.23 -9.07 -7.41
N HIS A 310 -29.03 -8.56 -7.66
CA HIS A 310 -27.81 -9.35 -7.78
C HIS A 310 -26.57 -8.69 -7.19
N GLY A 311 -25.44 -9.40 -7.23
CA GLY A 311 -24.12 -8.89 -6.85
C GLY A 311 -23.94 -8.75 -5.34
N GLY A 312 -23.98 -9.85 -4.61
CA GLY A 312 -23.71 -9.84 -3.18
C GLY A 312 -22.42 -9.08 -2.83
N GLY A 313 -21.36 -9.25 -3.61
CA GLY A 313 -20.12 -8.47 -3.50
C GLY A 313 -20.18 -7.18 -4.29
N VAL A 314 -20.14 -7.29 -5.60
CA VAL A 314 -20.11 -6.15 -6.53
C VAL A 314 -21.17 -6.34 -7.60
N TYR A 315 -21.90 -5.30 -7.91
CA TYR A 315 -22.81 -5.24 -9.05
C TYR A 315 -22.40 -4.10 -9.98
N VAL A 316 -22.29 -4.39 -11.28
CA VAL A 316 -22.04 -3.38 -12.31
C VAL A 316 -23.25 -3.25 -13.20
N GLU A 317 -23.88 -2.09 -13.20
CA GLU A 317 -25.13 -1.85 -13.89
C GLU A 317 -24.97 -1.70 -15.41
N SER A 318 -25.97 -2.15 -16.14
CA SER A 318 -26.19 -1.83 -17.56
C SER A 318 -27.63 -1.41 -17.75
N ASN A 319 -27.81 -0.30 -18.42
CA ASN A 319 -29.13 0.24 -18.74
C ASN A 319 -29.14 0.78 -20.18
N LEU A 320 -30.12 0.42 -20.98
CA LEU A 320 -30.23 0.83 -22.39
C LEU A 320 -30.22 2.33 -22.63
N TRP A 321 -30.74 3.08 -21.67
CA TRP A 321 -30.96 4.51 -21.82
C TRP A 321 -29.85 5.36 -21.23
N SER A 322 -29.21 4.87 -20.19
CA SER A 322 -28.22 5.62 -19.40
C SER A 322 -26.78 5.11 -19.54
N GLY A 323 -26.59 3.96 -20.19
CA GLY A 323 -25.25 3.44 -20.47
C GLY A 323 -24.86 2.24 -19.60
N VAL A 324 -23.57 2.05 -19.41
CA VAL A 324 -22.99 0.88 -18.74
C VAL A 324 -21.94 1.33 -17.72
N GLY A 325 -22.06 0.84 -16.51
CA GLY A 325 -21.06 1.01 -15.47
C GLY A 325 -19.71 0.44 -15.89
N LYS A 326 -18.65 1.05 -15.43
CA LYS A 326 -17.27 0.68 -15.80
C LYS A 326 -16.60 -0.06 -14.66
N ILE A 327 -15.90 -1.13 -15.01
CA ILE A 327 -15.03 -1.86 -14.07
C ILE A 327 -13.69 -2.16 -14.71
N SER A 328 -12.61 -1.88 -13.99
CA SER A 328 -11.27 -2.34 -14.37
C SER A 328 -10.63 -3.13 -13.24
N ILE A 329 -9.86 -4.15 -13.60
CA ILE A 329 -9.17 -5.04 -12.66
C ILE A 329 -7.70 -5.14 -13.05
N SER A 330 -6.84 -4.84 -12.07
CA SER A 330 -5.40 -5.05 -12.11
C SER A 330 -4.87 -5.36 -10.71
N GLY A 331 -3.56 -5.63 -10.57
CA GLY A 331 -3.01 -5.98 -9.25
C GLY A 331 -3.60 -7.27 -8.67
N SER A 332 -3.88 -7.29 -7.38
CA SER A 332 -4.28 -8.51 -6.65
C SER A 332 -5.59 -8.38 -5.85
N PRO A 333 -6.69 -7.91 -6.43
CA PRO A 333 -7.96 -7.83 -5.71
C PRO A 333 -8.55 -9.22 -5.42
N VAL A 334 -9.26 -9.30 -4.28
CA VAL A 334 -9.99 -10.52 -3.87
C VAL A 334 -11.48 -10.20 -3.76
N ILE A 335 -12.31 -10.92 -4.52
CA ILE A 335 -13.77 -10.79 -4.48
C ILE A 335 -14.36 -12.20 -4.31
N THR A 336 -14.58 -12.60 -3.06
CA THR A 336 -15.02 -13.97 -2.74
C THR A 336 -15.93 -13.99 -1.51
N GLY A 337 -16.69 -15.06 -1.33
CA GLY A 337 -17.50 -15.26 -0.13
C GLY A 337 -18.67 -14.30 0.03
N ASN A 338 -19.08 -13.63 -1.05
CA ASN A 338 -20.25 -12.77 -1.05
C ASN A 338 -21.49 -13.54 -1.51
N THR A 339 -22.67 -13.13 -1.04
CA THR A 339 -23.88 -13.92 -1.23
C THR A 339 -25.09 -13.07 -1.61
N ARG A 340 -26.01 -13.72 -2.29
CA ARG A 340 -27.38 -13.24 -2.50
C ARG A 340 -28.34 -14.19 -1.81
N THR A 341 -29.26 -13.64 -1.01
CA THR A 341 -30.38 -14.41 -0.41
C THR A 341 -31.68 -13.91 -1.02
N TYR A 342 -32.40 -14.84 -1.66
CA TYR A 342 -33.74 -14.58 -2.14
C TYR A 342 -34.73 -14.87 -1.02
N THR A 343 -35.36 -13.82 -0.48
CA THR A 343 -36.14 -13.92 0.77
C THR A 343 -37.40 -14.79 0.71
N PRO A 344 -38.12 -14.90 -0.44
CA PRO A 344 -39.32 -15.74 -0.51
C PRO A 344 -39.10 -17.23 -0.18
N ASP A 345 -37.95 -17.78 -0.54
CA ASP A 345 -37.61 -19.19 -0.29
C ASP A 345 -36.34 -19.35 0.59
N SER A 346 -35.76 -18.24 1.03
CA SER A 346 -34.50 -18.19 1.79
C SER A 346 -33.30 -18.84 1.07
N ALA A 347 -33.40 -19.02 -0.24
CA ALA A 347 -32.32 -19.57 -1.03
C ALA A 347 -31.13 -18.59 -1.06
N THR A 348 -29.96 -19.09 -0.71
CA THR A 348 -28.73 -18.34 -0.72
C THR A 348 -27.80 -18.87 -1.79
N THR A 349 -27.32 -18.01 -2.65
CA THR A 349 -26.37 -18.30 -3.71
C THR A 349 -25.07 -17.49 -3.52
N THR A 350 -23.95 -18.03 -3.97
CA THR A 350 -22.72 -17.26 -4.09
C THR A 350 -22.85 -16.27 -5.24
N GLU A 351 -22.64 -15.00 -4.98
CA GLU A 351 -22.59 -13.96 -6.01
C GLU A 351 -21.53 -12.92 -5.63
N ASN A 352 -20.36 -13.05 -6.21
CA ASN A 352 -19.22 -12.20 -5.89
C ASN A 352 -19.19 -10.93 -6.74
N LEU A 353 -18.84 -11.04 -8.01
CA LEU A 353 -18.92 -9.95 -8.97
C LEU A 353 -19.98 -10.28 -10.02
N TYR A 354 -21.05 -9.50 -10.04
CA TYR A 354 -22.13 -9.67 -11.01
C TYR A 354 -22.07 -8.55 -12.08
N LEU A 355 -21.86 -8.96 -13.32
CA LEU A 355 -21.92 -8.05 -14.46
C LEU A 355 -23.37 -8.02 -14.95
N GLY A 356 -24.07 -6.98 -14.52
CA GLY A 356 -25.50 -6.86 -14.55
C GLY A 356 -26.11 -6.69 -15.93
N TYR A 357 -27.41 -6.77 -15.90
CA TYR A 357 -28.29 -6.70 -17.05
C TYR A 357 -29.43 -5.74 -16.73
N GLY A 358 -29.52 -4.65 -17.46
CA GLY A 358 -30.72 -3.84 -17.44
C GLY A 358 -31.88 -4.54 -18.14
N PHE A 359 -33.07 -4.10 -17.92
CA PHE A 359 -34.36 -4.70 -18.30
C PHE A 359 -34.58 -5.05 -19.80
N THR A 360 -33.56 -5.02 -20.66
CA THR A 360 -33.70 -5.24 -22.09
C THR A 360 -32.57 -6.05 -22.73
N ASN A 361 -32.95 -6.91 -23.67
CA ASN A 361 -32.10 -7.92 -24.32
C ASN A 361 -31.11 -7.38 -25.39
N SER A 362 -30.89 -6.07 -25.54
CA SER A 362 -30.17 -5.49 -26.67
C SER A 362 -29.19 -4.37 -26.35
N GLY A 363 -28.86 -4.14 -25.08
CA GLY A 363 -27.85 -3.14 -24.68
C GLY A 363 -26.44 -3.69 -24.59
N ASP A 364 -25.46 -2.81 -24.57
CA ASP A 364 -24.10 -3.17 -24.19
C ASP A 364 -24.08 -3.70 -22.75
N LEU A 365 -23.44 -4.83 -22.55
CA LEU A 365 -23.27 -5.41 -21.22
C LEU A 365 -21.93 -5.01 -20.64
N PRO A 366 -21.84 -4.85 -19.29
CA PRO A 366 -20.58 -4.58 -18.66
C PRO A 366 -19.55 -5.67 -19.00
N ILE A 367 -18.34 -5.23 -19.25
CA ILE A 367 -17.18 -6.10 -19.38
C ILE A 367 -16.04 -5.55 -18.52
N ILE A 368 -15.22 -6.45 -18.01
CA ILE A 368 -14.05 -6.08 -17.21
C ILE A 368 -12.95 -5.60 -18.16
N THR A 369 -12.45 -4.38 -17.91
CA THR A 369 -11.20 -3.93 -18.52
C THR A 369 -10.04 -4.55 -17.73
N LEU A 370 -9.29 -5.46 -18.38
CA LEU A 370 -8.15 -6.11 -17.74
C LEU A 370 -6.88 -5.28 -17.90
N GLY A 371 -6.26 -4.94 -16.75
CA GLY A 371 -4.88 -4.52 -16.69
C GLY A 371 -3.95 -5.69 -16.35
N THR A 372 -2.81 -5.43 -15.74
CA THR A 372 -1.90 -6.48 -15.26
C THR A 372 -2.44 -7.07 -13.97
N VAL A 373 -3.02 -8.27 -14.03
CA VAL A 373 -3.48 -9.01 -12.84
C VAL A 373 -2.31 -9.77 -12.23
N ALA A 374 -2.13 -9.62 -10.93
CA ALA A 374 -0.98 -10.15 -10.19
C ALA A 374 -1.33 -11.38 -9.35
N SER A 375 -0.32 -12.08 -8.90
CA SER A 375 -0.45 -13.19 -7.96
C SER A 375 -1.17 -12.74 -6.69
N GLY A 376 -2.12 -13.56 -6.21
CA GLY A 376 -2.98 -13.24 -5.07
C GLY A 376 -4.38 -12.75 -5.46
N ALA A 377 -4.61 -12.35 -6.71
CA ALA A 377 -5.96 -12.06 -7.19
C ALA A 377 -6.85 -13.32 -7.13
N ASN A 378 -8.12 -13.16 -6.73
CA ASN A 378 -9.10 -14.23 -6.70
C ASN A 378 -10.51 -13.66 -6.81
N ILE A 379 -11.15 -13.84 -7.96
CA ILE A 379 -12.40 -13.17 -8.29
C ILE A 379 -13.45 -14.21 -8.68
N GLY A 380 -14.53 -14.32 -7.87
CA GLY A 380 -15.74 -15.02 -8.27
C GLY A 380 -16.54 -14.13 -9.24
N ILE A 381 -17.07 -14.71 -10.30
CA ILE A 381 -17.78 -13.99 -11.37
C ILE A 381 -19.11 -14.64 -11.72
N SER A 382 -20.13 -13.80 -11.81
CA SER A 382 -21.40 -14.09 -12.43
C SER A 382 -21.64 -13.10 -13.57
N ALA A 383 -21.88 -13.57 -14.77
CA ALA A 383 -22.12 -12.71 -15.92
C ALA A 383 -23.21 -13.28 -16.81
N LYS A 384 -24.07 -12.43 -17.35
CA LYS A 384 -25.08 -12.83 -18.34
C LYS A 384 -24.47 -13.07 -19.73
N LYS A 385 -23.36 -12.42 -20.02
CA LYS A 385 -22.62 -12.61 -21.25
C LYS A 385 -21.50 -13.61 -21.02
N THR A 386 -21.34 -14.56 -21.95
CA THR A 386 -20.28 -15.55 -21.83
C THR A 386 -18.90 -14.93 -21.88
N VAL A 387 -18.63 -14.00 -22.80
CA VAL A 387 -17.38 -13.23 -22.85
C VAL A 387 -17.52 -11.97 -21.99
N PHE A 388 -16.75 -11.88 -20.91
CA PHE A 388 -16.91 -10.85 -19.89
C PHE A 388 -15.69 -9.94 -19.69
N SER A 389 -14.63 -10.07 -20.49
CA SER A 389 -13.46 -9.22 -20.39
C SER A 389 -13.03 -8.59 -21.72
N THR A 390 -12.20 -7.54 -21.64
CA THR A 390 -11.38 -7.07 -22.76
C THR A 390 -10.33 -8.12 -23.14
N ALA A 391 -9.75 -8.01 -24.32
CA ALA A 391 -8.63 -8.84 -24.73
C ALA A 391 -7.37 -8.50 -23.90
N SER A 392 -6.57 -9.51 -23.60
CA SER A 392 -5.26 -9.40 -22.93
C SER A 392 -4.30 -10.41 -23.55
N ASP A 393 -3.04 -10.05 -23.72
CA ASP A 393 -2.02 -10.99 -24.23
C ASP A 393 -1.65 -12.07 -23.18
N THR A 394 -2.00 -11.84 -21.92
CA THR A 394 -1.77 -12.78 -20.82
C THR A 394 -3.07 -13.51 -20.47
N ASP A 395 -2.99 -14.81 -20.28
CA ASP A 395 -4.09 -15.64 -19.77
C ASP A 395 -4.25 -15.42 -18.26
N TYR A 396 -5.29 -14.70 -17.88
CA TYR A 396 -5.66 -14.45 -16.49
C TYR A 396 -6.79 -15.37 -15.97
N SER A 397 -7.22 -16.38 -16.75
CA SER A 397 -8.33 -17.26 -16.35
C SER A 397 -8.15 -17.92 -15.00
N GLY A 398 -6.91 -18.20 -14.60
CA GLY A 398 -6.59 -18.82 -13.32
C GLY A 398 -6.86 -17.94 -12.08
N TYR A 399 -7.15 -16.65 -12.26
CA TYR A 399 -7.52 -15.72 -11.17
C TYR A 399 -9.02 -15.51 -11.05
N PHE A 400 -9.81 -16.12 -11.96
CA PHE A 400 -11.26 -16.00 -11.99
C PHE A 400 -11.93 -17.37 -11.80
N SER A 401 -13.01 -17.40 -11.07
CA SER A 401 -13.85 -18.59 -10.91
C SER A 401 -15.31 -18.24 -11.18
N SER A 402 -16.07 -19.16 -11.76
CA SER A 402 -17.52 -18.97 -11.87
C SER A 402 -18.19 -19.14 -10.51
N ASP A 403 -19.12 -18.25 -10.17
CA ASP A 403 -20.00 -18.41 -9.01
C ASP A 403 -21.03 -19.52 -9.23
N ASP A 404 -21.37 -19.84 -10.49
CA ASP A 404 -22.23 -20.96 -10.88
C ASP A 404 -21.37 -22.19 -11.17
N THR A 405 -21.60 -23.25 -10.42
CA THR A 405 -20.87 -24.53 -10.55
C THR A 405 -21.09 -25.24 -11.88
N GLY A 406 -22.12 -24.86 -12.64
CA GLY A 406 -22.38 -25.35 -14.00
C GLY A 406 -21.47 -24.72 -15.06
N TYR A 407 -20.65 -23.76 -14.69
CA TYR A 407 -19.75 -23.04 -15.58
C TYR A 407 -18.33 -22.95 -15.02
N HIS A 408 -17.39 -22.69 -15.89
CA HIS A 408 -15.99 -22.38 -15.55
C HIS A 408 -15.46 -21.26 -16.42
N VAL A 409 -14.37 -20.64 -16.03
CA VAL A 409 -13.73 -19.57 -16.78
C VAL A 409 -12.66 -20.12 -17.69
N GLU A 410 -12.69 -19.73 -18.97
CA GLU A 410 -11.66 -20.05 -19.95
C GLU A 410 -11.12 -18.79 -20.63
N TYR A 411 -9.88 -18.88 -21.08
CA TYR A 411 -9.24 -17.90 -21.95
C TYR A 411 -9.40 -18.34 -23.40
N ASN A 412 -10.16 -17.60 -24.18
CA ASN A 412 -10.57 -18.00 -25.52
C ASN A 412 -9.56 -17.56 -26.63
N ALA A 413 -9.87 -17.94 -27.86
CA ALA A 413 -9.01 -17.63 -29.03
C ALA A 413 -8.90 -16.12 -29.33
N ASP A 414 -9.86 -15.31 -28.90
CA ASP A 414 -9.86 -13.85 -29.01
C ASP A 414 -9.10 -13.16 -27.85
N LYS A 415 -8.37 -13.95 -27.06
CA LYS A 415 -7.62 -13.48 -25.88
C LYS A 415 -8.48 -12.82 -24.80
N LYS A 416 -9.71 -13.28 -24.64
CA LYS A 416 -10.69 -12.79 -23.66
C LYS A 416 -11.07 -13.89 -22.70
N LEU A 417 -11.52 -13.49 -21.49
CA LEU A 417 -12.10 -14.42 -20.54
C LEU A 417 -13.58 -14.67 -20.87
N GLU A 418 -13.98 -15.94 -20.81
CA GLU A 418 -15.36 -16.36 -21.06
C GLU A 418 -15.83 -17.43 -20.05
N LEU A 419 -17.13 -17.42 -19.78
CA LEU A 419 -17.80 -18.49 -19.03
C LEU A 419 -18.22 -19.60 -20.01
N LYS A 420 -17.75 -20.81 -19.76
CA LYS A 420 -18.13 -22.03 -20.49
C LYS A 420 -18.91 -22.99 -19.63
N SER A 421 -19.94 -23.58 -20.20
CA SER A 421 -20.74 -24.61 -19.54
C SER A 421 -19.93 -25.90 -19.33
N GLY A 422 -20.19 -26.57 -18.23
CA GLY A 422 -19.53 -27.81 -17.82
C GLY A 422 -18.53 -27.60 -16.69
N ALA A 423 -18.06 -28.68 -16.12
CA ALA A 423 -17.06 -28.62 -15.06
C ALA A 423 -15.73 -28.10 -15.60
N ALA A 424 -15.06 -27.30 -14.80
CA ALA A 424 -13.71 -26.87 -15.08
C ALA A 424 -12.81 -28.10 -15.32
N HIS A 425 -11.92 -28.01 -16.30
CA HIS A 425 -10.89 -29.02 -16.46
C HIS A 425 -10.06 -29.08 -15.18
N VAL A 426 -10.10 -30.21 -14.50
CA VAL A 426 -9.25 -30.43 -13.33
C VAL A 426 -7.83 -30.66 -13.81
N HIS A 427 -6.98 -29.69 -13.57
CA HIS A 427 -5.57 -29.85 -13.88
C HIS A 427 -4.95 -30.92 -12.99
N THR A 428 -4.29 -31.89 -13.60
CA THR A 428 -3.62 -33.00 -12.91
C THR A 428 -2.26 -33.29 -13.51
N GLY A 429 -1.41 -33.92 -12.69
CA GLY A 429 -0.04 -34.29 -13.10
C GLY A 429 0.93 -33.12 -13.04
N GLY A 430 2.16 -33.36 -13.51
CA GLY A 430 3.26 -32.41 -13.38
C GLY A 430 3.75 -32.25 -11.95
N THR A 431 4.79 -31.45 -11.79
CA THR A 431 5.40 -31.18 -10.48
C THR A 431 5.69 -29.69 -10.38
N ALA A 432 5.20 -29.04 -9.32
CA ALA A 432 5.56 -27.68 -8.98
C ALA A 432 6.94 -27.63 -8.31
N TYR A 433 7.67 -26.57 -8.60
CA TYR A 433 8.95 -26.23 -7.97
C TYR A 433 8.86 -24.86 -7.33
N CYS A 434 9.88 -24.48 -6.58
CA CYS A 434 9.94 -23.16 -5.94
C CYS A 434 9.88 -21.96 -6.91
N ASN A 435 10.17 -22.17 -8.19
CA ASN A 435 10.20 -21.14 -9.23
C ASN A 435 9.37 -21.49 -10.47
N LYS A 436 8.66 -22.62 -10.46
CA LYS A 436 7.86 -23.08 -11.60
C LYS A 436 6.63 -23.82 -11.12
N LYS A 437 5.47 -23.45 -11.63
CA LYS A 437 4.20 -24.14 -11.37
C LYS A 437 4.19 -25.54 -11.99
N ALA A 438 3.31 -26.40 -11.49
CA ALA A 438 3.03 -27.67 -12.13
C ALA A 438 2.41 -27.46 -13.52
N VAL A 439 2.72 -28.31 -14.46
CA VAL A 439 2.14 -28.30 -15.81
C VAL A 439 1.17 -29.45 -15.95
N CYS A 440 -0.08 -29.16 -16.26
CA CYS A 440 -1.11 -30.17 -16.46
C CYS A 440 -0.72 -31.13 -17.60
N THR A 441 -0.73 -32.42 -17.32
CA THR A 441 -0.36 -33.45 -18.32
C THR A 441 -1.39 -33.60 -19.44
N THR A 442 -2.62 -33.14 -19.20
CA THR A 442 -3.71 -33.23 -20.18
C THR A 442 -3.79 -32.03 -21.12
N CYS A 443 -3.69 -30.78 -20.59
CA CYS A 443 -3.85 -29.57 -21.38
C CYS A 443 -2.56 -28.76 -21.57
N GLY A 444 -1.46 -29.14 -20.90
CA GLY A 444 -0.17 -28.45 -21.03
C GLY A 444 -0.10 -27.09 -20.33
N LYS A 445 -1.17 -26.61 -19.65
CA LYS A 445 -1.16 -25.36 -18.93
C LYS A 445 -0.48 -25.50 -17.56
N GLU A 446 0.17 -24.43 -17.14
CA GLU A 446 0.67 -24.30 -15.76
C GLU A 446 -0.50 -24.10 -14.80
N TYR A 447 -0.45 -24.74 -13.62
CA TYR A 447 -1.53 -24.65 -12.64
C TYR A 447 -1.01 -24.76 -11.20
N GLY A 448 -1.87 -24.42 -10.24
CA GLY A 448 -1.57 -24.49 -8.82
C GLY A 448 -0.57 -23.42 -8.37
N ASN A 449 -0.08 -23.57 -7.16
CA ASN A 449 0.91 -22.69 -6.56
C ASN A 449 2.31 -23.21 -6.79
N LEU A 450 3.31 -22.34 -6.69
CA LEU A 450 4.72 -22.74 -6.56
C LEU A 450 4.87 -23.60 -5.30
N ASP A 451 5.74 -24.60 -5.34
CA ASP A 451 6.11 -25.36 -4.15
C ASP A 451 7.45 -24.83 -3.61
N PRO A 452 7.45 -23.98 -2.58
CA PRO A 452 8.66 -23.39 -2.04
C PRO A 452 9.61 -24.42 -1.41
N THR A 453 9.13 -25.63 -1.17
CA THR A 453 9.92 -26.71 -0.57
C THR A 453 10.53 -27.65 -1.61
N ASN A 454 10.01 -27.63 -2.84
CA ASN A 454 10.48 -28.49 -3.92
C ASN A 454 11.53 -27.75 -4.77
N HIS A 455 12.77 -28.08 -4.54
CA HIS A 455 13.91 -27.49 -5.23
C HIS A 455 14.53 -28.49 -6.20
N SER A 456 15.09 -28.01 -7.31
CA SER A 456 15.98 -28.82 -8.11
C SER A 456 17.27 -29.13 -7.29
N ALA A 457 17.90 -30.26 -7.57
CA ALA A 457 19.12 -30.61 -6.88
C ALA A 457 20.15 -29.46 -6.91
N PRO A 458 20.95 -29.29 -5.84
CA PRO A 458 22.04 -28.34 -5.85
C PRO A 458 22.99 -28.67 -6.98
N LYS A 459 23.69 -27.68 -7.53
CA LYS A 459 24.73 -27.93 -8.52
C LYS A 459 25.82 -28.82 -7.88
N PRO A 460 26.09 -30.01 -8.41
CA PRO A 460 27.10 -30.90 -7.83
C PRO A 460 28.43 -30.18 -7.77
N ASN A 461 29.10 -30.28 -6.63
CA ASN A 461 30.45 -29.76 -6.38
C ASN A 461 30.67 -28.25 -6.50
N GLU A 462 29.66 -27.44 -6.68
CA GLU A 462 29.77 -25.96 -6.61
C GLU A 462 29.58 -25.47 -5.17
N TRP A 463 30.66 -25.36 -4.45
CA TRP A 463 30.69 -24.73 -3.14
C TRP A 463 30.92 -23.21 -3.30
N GLN A 464 30.15 -22.43 -2.59
CA GLN A 464 30.35 -21.00 -2.39
C GLN A 464 30.74 -20.76 -0.93
N GLY A 465 31.35 -19.65 -0.62
CA GLY A 465 31.72 -19.34 0.75
C GLY A 465 32.41 -18.00 0.92
N ASN A 466 32.72 -17.71 2.16
CA ASN A 466 33.55 -16.60 2.60
C ASN A 466 34.62 -17.11 3.54
N ASP A 467 35.35 -16.25 4.25
CA ASP A 467 36.41 -16.69 5.17
C ASP A 467 35.94 -17.48 6.39
N LYS A 468 34.62 -17.55 6.67
CA LYS A 468 34.05 -18.18 7.86
C LYS A 468 33.22 -19.42 7.56
N GLU A 469 32.48 -19.40 6.45
CA GLU A 469 31.44 -20.38 6.15
C GLU A 469 31.47 -20.77 4.67
N HIS A 470 31.00 -21.98 4.38
CA HIS A 470 30.69 -22.43 3.04
C HIS A 470 29.23 -22.87 2.92
N TRP A 471 28.70 -22.85 1.70
CA TRP A 471 27.34 -23.27 1.37
C TRP A 471 27.25 -23.73 -0.09
N GLN A 472 26.13 -24.34 -0.40
CA GLN A 472 25.70 -24.62 -1.78
C GLN A 472 24.39 -23.88 -2.04
N VAL A 473 23.99 -23.78 -3.29
CA VAL A 473 22.72 -23.14 -3.67
C VAL A 473 21.90 -24.07 -4.56
N TYR A 474 20.59 -23.96 -4.44
CA TYR A 474 19.68 -24.63 -5.37
C TYR A 474 19.73 -23.94 -6.73
N SER A 475 19.83 -24.74 -7.81
CA SER A 475 19.91 -24.23 -9.18
C SER A 475 18.64 -23.52 -9.65
N CYS A 476 17.49 -23.77 -9.02
CA CYS A 476 16.19 -23.19 -9.39
C CYS A 476 15.94 -21.78 -8.82
N CYS A 477 16.51 -21.46 -7.64
CA CYS A 477 16.18 -20.21 -6.95
C CYS A 477 17.37 -19.58 -6.21
N ASN A 478 18.55 -20.20 -6.28
CA ASN A 478 19.77 -19.80 -5.54
C ASN A 478 19.59 -19.78 -4.00
N ALA A 479 18.56 -20.43 -3.47
CA ALA A 479 18.41 -20.57 -2.02
C ALA A 479 19.59 -21.37 -1.46
N ILE A 480 20.12 -20.89 -0.34
CA ILE A 480 21.31 -21.44 0.33
C ILE A 480 20.96 -22.74 1.04
N ILE A 481 21.76 -23.76 0.82
CA ILE A 481 21.73 -25.05 1.53
C ILE A 481 23.12 -25.46 2.01
N ASN A 482 23.17 -26.41 2.90
CA ASN A 482 24.44 -26.99 3.43
C ASN A 482 25.38 -25.90 4.00
N LYS A 483 24.81 -24.81 4.53
CA LYS A 483 25.59 -23.77 5.15
C LYS A 483 26.22 -24.25 6.44
N ALA A 484 27.54 -24.17 6.49
CA ALA A 484 28.31 -24.60 7.66
C ALA A 484 29.62 -23.81 7.78
N ALA A 485 30.16 -23.76 8.97
CA ALA A 485 31.50 -23.24 9.20
C ALA A 485 32.55 -24.10 8.52
N HIS A 486 33.67 -23.49 8.10
CA HIS A 486 34.80 -24.24 7.59
C HIS A 486 35.41 -25.15 8.67
N VAL A 487 35.71 -26.37 8.30
CA VAL A 487 36.28 -27.38 9.21
C VAL A 487 37.48 -28.11 8.57
N GLY A 488 38.36 -28.59 9.42
CA GLY A 488 39.54 -29.38 9.00
C GLY A 488 40.70 -28.52 8.53
N GLY A 489 41.75 -29.18 8.04
CA GLY A 489 43.01 -28.54 7.69
C GLY A 489 43.74 -27.95 8.92
N LYS A 490 44.97 -27.55 8.70
CA LYS A 490 45.82 -26.89 9.70
C LYS A 490 46.56 -25.73 9.03
N ALA A 491 46.33 -24.53 9.55
CA ALA A 491 47.05 -23.35 9.09
C ALA A 491 48.53 -23.45 9.47
N THR A 492 49.40 -23.03 8.58
CA THR A 492 50.82 -22.81 8.82
C THR A 492 51.10 -21.30 8.77
N CYS A 493 52.32 -20.90 9.11
CA CYS A 493 52.70 -19.50 8.97
C CYS A 493 52.80 -19.03 7.49
N LYS A 494 52.69 -19.93 6.52
CA LYS A 494 52.70 -19.64 5.08
C LYS A 494 51.33 -19.83 4.44
N ASP A 495 50.61 -20.83 4.90
CA ASP A 495 49.35 -21.24 4.27
C ASP A 495 48.21 -21.24 5.27
N ARG A 496 47.06 -20.78 4.83
CA ARG A 496 45.79 -20.83 5.58
C ARG A 496 45.34 -22.30 5.69
N ALA A 497 44.50 -22.60 6.67
CA ALA A 497 43.83 -23.89 6.75
C ALA A 497 42.96 -24.12 5.50
N VAL A 498 42.91 -25.34 5.00
CA VAL A 498 42.05 -25.71 3.85
C VAL A 498 40.87 -26.53 4.37
N CYS A 499 39.67 -26.09 4.10
CA CYS A 499 38.45 -26.78 4.49
C CYS A 499 38.37 -28.16 3.81
N THR A 500 38.15 -29.20 4.59
CA THR A 500 38.06 -30.58 4.07
C THR A 500 36.78 -30.81 3.26
N THR A 501 35.76 -29.98 3.43
CA THR A 501 34.48 -30.12 2.74
C THR A 501 34.46 -29.37 1.40
N CYS A 502 34.85 -28.10 1.38
CA CYS A 502 34.73 -27.25 0.18
C CYS A 502 36.08 -26.98 -0.51
N GLY A 503 37.20 -27.35 0.09
CA GLY A 503 38.53 -27.11 -0.47
C GLY A 503 39.02 -25.65 -0.40
N ALA A 504 38.24 -24.72 0.17
CA ALA A 504 38.65 -23.33 0.27
C ALA A 504 39.65 -23.13 1.43
N ALA A 505 40.60 -22.23 1.22
CA ALA A 505 41.48 -21.75 2.28
C ALA A 505 40.72 -20.74 3.17
N TYR A 506 40.79 -20.90 4.49
CA TYR A 506 40.04 -20.11 5.44
C TYR A 506 40.83 -19.73 6.69
N GLY A 507 40.30 -18.74 7.44
CA GLY A 507 40.95 -18.28 8.66
C GLY A 507 42.25 -17.51 8.41
N GLY A 508 43.01 -17.26 9.45
CA GLY A 508 44.31 -16.60 9.37
C GLY A 508 45.46 -17.62 9.17
N LEU A 509 46.64 -17.10 8.93
CA LEU A 509 47.87 -17.91 8.99
C LEU A 509 48.09 -18.41 10.41
N GLY A 510 48.63 -19.60 10.52
CA GLY A 510 49.00 -20.21 11.81
C GLY A 510 50.27 -19.60 12.40
N ALA A 511 50.49 -19.89 13.68
CA ALA A 511 51.71 -19.49 14.34
C ALA A 511 52.92 -20.24 13.78
N HIS A 512 54.12 -19.68 13.93
CA HIS A 512 55.33 -20.35 13.60
C HIS A 512 55.53 -21.60 14.47
N SER A 513 55.91 -22.71 13.84
CA SER A 513 56.23 -23.95 14.52
C SER A 513 57.76 -24.07 14.57
N PHE A 514 58.35 -23.62 15.66
CA PHE A 514 59.79 -23.65 15.83
C PHE A 514 60.27 -25.04 16.26
N THR A 515 61.03 -25.66 15.40
CA THR A 515 61.67 -26.93 15.65
C THR A 515 63.18 -26.75 15.65
N GLU A 516 63.92 -27.67 16.24
CA GLU A 516 65.36 -27.61 16.16
C GLU A 516 65.84 -27.86 14.75
N LYS A 517 66.81 -27.06 14.30
CA LYS A 517 67.46 -27.23 13.06
C LYS A 517 68.96 -27.00 13.21
N VAL A 518 69.74 -28.06 13.01
CA VAL A 518 71.21 -28.01 13.04
C VAL A 518 71.69 -27.66 11.65
N ALA A 519 71.86 -26.32 11.42
CA ALA A 519 72.42 -25.79 10.16
C ALA A 519 73.20 -24.52 10.47
N GLU A 520 74.24 -24.23 9.72
CA GLU A 520 75.14 -23.09 9.96
C GLU A 520 74.45 -21.76 10.02
N GLN A 521 73.45 -21.58 9.19
CA GLN A 521 72.61 -20.38 9.15
C GLN A 521 71.77 -20.11 10.44
N TYR A 522 71.61 -21.11 11.27
CA TYR A 522 70.91 -21.02 12.54
C TYR A 522 71.82 -21.10 13.76
N LEU A 523 73.18 -21.06 13.52
CA LEU A 523 74.15 -21.12 14.60
C LEU A 523 74.00 -19.90 15.52
N LYS A 524 73.76 -20.10 16.81
CA LYS A 524 73.70 -19.06 17.85
C LYS A 524 75.07 -18.87 18.50
N SER A 525 75.70 -19.93 18.82
CA SER A 525 77.10 -19.90 19.32
C SER A 525 77.84 -21.17 18.81
N ALA A 526 79.08 -20.96 18.37
CA ALA A 526 79.95 -22.03 17.92
C ALA A 526 80.33 -22.94 19.10
N ALA A 527 80.64 -24.20 18.78
CA ALA A 527 81.23 -25.15 19.75
C ALA A 527 82.58 -24.62 20.27
N THR A 528 82.85 -24.86 21.54
CA THR A 528 84.11 -24.59 22.19
C THR A 528 84.63 -25.89 22.77
N CYS A 529 85.86 -25.91 23.31
CA CYS A 529 86.42 -27.06 23.97
C CYS A 529 85.60 -27.57 25.15
N THR A 530 84.73 -26.71 25.72
CA THR A 530 83.92 -27.02 26.91
C THR A 530 82.44 -26.99 26.69
N ALA A 531 81.92 -26.48 25.54
CA ALA A 531 80.52 -26.36 25.25
C ALA A 531 80.17 -26.73 23.79
N LYS A 532 79.04 -27.41 23.64
CA LYS A 532 78.52 -27.78 22.30
C LYS A 532 77.98 -26.52 21.59
N ALA A 533 77.97 -26.56 20.27
CA ALA A 533 77.30 -25.51 19.48
C ALA A 533 75.81 -25.42 19.85
N VAL A 534 75.32 -24.16 19.93
CA VAL A 534 73.91 -23.89 20.19
C VAL A 534 73.28 -23.31 18.91
N TYR A 535 72.12 -23.75 18.57
CA TYR A 535 71.41 -23.34 17.38
C TYR A 535 70.05 -22.67 17.77
N TYR A 536 69.67 -21.65 17.01
CA TYR A 536 68.31 -21.16 17.09
C TYR A 536 67.35 -22.21 16.51
N LYS A 537 66.18 -22.30 17.07
CA LYS A 537 65.10 -23.03 16.42
C LYS A 537 64.68 -22.29 15.16
N SER A 538 64.28 -23.00 14.16
CA SER A 538 63.70 -22.42 12.94
C SER A 538 62.31 -22.92 12.71
N CYS A 539 61.49 -22.07 12.12
CA CYS A 539 60.13 -22.47 11.75
C CYS A 539 60.18 -23.57 10.69
N ALA A 540 59.50 -24.69 10.94
CA ALA A 540 59.45 -25.85 10.04
C ALA A 540 58.87 -25.52 8.66
N PHE A 541 58.05 -24.44 8.55
CA PHE A 541 57.35 -24.08 7.32
C PHE A 541 58.03 -22.91 6.56
N CYS A 542 58.41 -21.82 7.23
CA CYS A 542 59.02 -20.67 6.58
C CYS A 542 60.53 -20.53 6.77
N GLY A 543 61.09 -21.29 7.66
CA GLY A 543 62.52 -21.21 7.98
C GLY A 543 62.93 -20.02 8.84
N GLU A 544 62.01 -19.23 9.32
CA GLU A 544 62.28 -18.07 10.18
C GLU A 544 62.94 -18.48 11.49
N LYS A 545 63.87 -17.67 11.96
CA LYS A 545 64.66 -17.91 13.17
C LYS A 545 63.84 -17.54 14.42
N GLY A 546 63.68 -18.49 15.35
CA GLY A 546 62.96 -18.30 16.62
C GLY A 546 63.87 -18.20 17.82
#